data_d5d8beb7f46ad2349827519d1f564f22
#
_entry.id   d5d8beb7f46ad2349827519d1f564f22
#
_cell.length_a   1.000
_cell.length_b   1.000
_cell.length_c   1.000
_cell.angle_alpha   90.00
_cell.angle_beta   90.00
_cell.angle_gamma   90.00
#
_symmetry.space_group_name_H-M   'P 1'
#
loop_
_entity.id
_entity.type
_entity.pdbx_description
1 polymer ?
#
loop_
_entity_poly.entity_id
_entity_poly.type
_entity_poly.pdbx_seq_one_letter_code
_entity_poly.pdbx_strand_id
1 'polypeptide(L)'
;MKGFNFEKNLNHQSHAVESSIAVFDNISIVQPTETDKNYINPAFDYTTERTYPENIRAVQEDNGLNEKIKRNSNIIDIMMETGTGKTYTYTKTIFELNKNFGIFKFIVVVPTLSIKAGTIDFLKSDSSREHFKEQYGKTLHLHIVESQKNNKSKKSYLPPAVTSFVNAGN
;
A
#
# COMPACT_ATOMS: atom_id res chain seq x y z
N MET A 1 1.30 21.32 -17.88
CA MET A 1 1.11 21.30 -16.40
C MET A 1 2.49 21.19 -15.76
N LYS A 2 2.77 21.92 -14.66
CA LYS A 2 3.98 21.64 -13.88
C LYS A 2 3.80 20.28 -13.23
N GLY A 3 4.65 19.30 -13.59
CA GLY A 3 4.67 17.99 -12.95
C GLY A 3 5.16 18.08 -11.50
N PHE A 4 4.97 16.98 -10.74
CA PHE A 4 5.56 16.86 -9.41
C PHE A 4 7.08 16.81 -9.54
N ASN A 5 7.77 17.60 -8.72
CA ASN A 5 9.22 17.53 -8.58
C ASN A 5 9.53 16.75 -7.30
N PHE A 6 10.16 15.59 -7.44
CA PHE A 6 10.45 14.71 -6.31
C PHE A 6 11.86 14.97 -5.80
N GLU A 7 11.93 15.40 -4.55
CA GLU A 7 13.18 15.34 -3.81
C GLU A 7 13.44 13.87 -3.41
N LYS A 8 14.55 13.33 -3.89
CA LYS A 8 14.87 11.91 -3.64
C LYS A 8 15.41 11.73 -2.21
N ASN A 9 15.02 10.63 -1.59
CA ASN A 9 15.57 10.17 -0.30
C ASN A 9 15.37 11.13 0.89
N LEU A 10 14.22 11.75 0.99
CA LEU A 10 13.85 12.46 2.22
C LEU A 10 13.82 11.46 3.38
N ASN A 11 14.63 11.71 4.41
CA ASN A 11 14.86 10.78 5.53
C ASN A 11 13.56 10.29 6.17
N HIS A 12 12.60 11.19 6.45
CA HIS A 12 11.34 10.82 7.08
C HIS A 12 10.46 9.91 6.19
N GLN A 13 10.52 10.07 4.86
CA GLN A 13 9.80 9.21 3.92
C GLN A 13 10.47 7.85 3.79
N SER A 14 11.79 7.83 3.63
CA SER A 14 12.57 6.59 3.55
C SER A 14 12.41 5.76 4.81
N HIS A 15 12.53 6.39 5.97
CA HIS A 15 12.39 5.76 7.28
C HIS A 15 10.98 5.18 7.49
N ALA A 16 9.91 5.91 7.10
CA ALA A 16 8.55 5.40 7.17
C ALA A 16 8.33 4.16 6.27
N VAL A 17 8.91 4.17 5.07
CA VAL A 17 8.86 3.01 4.15
C VAL A 17 9.63 1.83 4.72
N GLU A 18 10.87 2.02 5.15
CA GLU A 18 11.73 0.99 5.72
C GLU A 18 11.09 0.36 6.96
N SER A 19 10.58 1.18 7.88
CA SER A 19 9.83 0.72 9.06
C SER A 19 8.61 -0.12 8.69
N SER A 20 7.88 0.28 7.62
CA SER A 20 6.72 -0.48 7.15
C SER A 20 7.09 -1.86 6.59
N ILE A 21 8.25 -1.97 5.95
CA ILE A 21 8.75 -3.23 5.38
C ILE A 21 9.34 -4.12 6.48
N ALA A 22 10.09 -3.55 7.40
CA ALA A 22 10.75 -4.28 8.49
C ALA A 22 9.77 -5.05 9.40
N VAL A 23 8.50 -4.62 9.47
CA VAL A 23 7.46 -5.37 10.19
C VAL A 23 7.28 -6.79 9.64
N PHE A 24 7.60 -7.02 8.38
CA PHE A 24 7.45 -8.31 7.70
C PHE A 24 8.76 -9.11 7.62
N ASP A 25 9.84 -8.66 8.23
CA ASP A 25 11.12 -9.33 8.22
C ASP A 25 11.00 -10.74 8.84
N ASN A 26 11.58 -11.74 8.14
CA ASN A 26 11.55 -13.15 8.54
C ASN A 26 10.16 -13.78 8.66
N ILE A 27 9.10 -13.14 8.15
CA ILE A 27 7.78 -13.75 8.04
C ILE A 27 7.73 -14.56 6.74
N SER A 28 7.36 -15.82 6.86
CA SER A 28 7.19 -16.71 5.71
C SER A 28 6.08 -16.25 4.78
N ILE A 29 6.26 -16.44 3.48
CA ILE A 29 5.28 -16.09 2.46
C ILE A 29 4.70 -17.37 1.88
N VAL A 30 3.38 -17.50 1.93
CA VAL A 30 2.63 -18.57 1.28
C VAL A 30 2.26 -18.12 -0.13
N GLN A 31 2.78 -18.82 -1.12
CA GLN A 31 2.46 -18.56 -2.52
C GLN A 31 1.10 -19.16 -2.87
N PRO A 32 0.28 -18.47 -3.70
CA PRO A 32 -0.92 -19.06 -4.28
C PRO A 32 -0.59 -20.28 -5.13
N THR A 33 -1.62 -21.08 -5.47
CA THR A 33 -1.46 -22.20 -6.40
C THR A 33 -0.97 -21.72 -7.78
N GLU A 34 -0.41 -22.61 -8.58
CA GLU A 34 0.07 -22.28 -9.94
C GLU A 34 -1.02 -21.68 -10.83
N THR A 35 -2.29 -22.06 -10.61
CA THR A 35 -3.45 -21.49 -11.34
C THR A 35 -3.81 -20.09 -10.87
N ASP A 36 -3.53 -19.76 -9.62
CA ASP A 36 -4.00 -18.54 -8.96
C ASP A 36 -2.91 -17.46 -8.83
N LYS A 37 -1.63 -17.84 -8.95
CA LYS A 37 -0.48 -16.95 -8.70
C LYS A 37 -0.48 -15.64 -9.51
N ASN A 38 -1.17 -15.62 -10.64
CA ASN A 38 -1.28 -14.43 -11.47
C ASN A 38 -2.43 -13.51 -11.04
N TYR A 39 -3.33 -13.96 -10.17
CA TYR A 39 -4.56 -13.24 -9.81
C TYR A 39 -4.72 -12.99 -8.32
N ILE A 40 -4.01 -13.75 -7.48
CA ILE A 40 -4.11 -13.69 -6.03
C ILE A 40 -2.75 -13.30 -5.46
N ASN A 41 -2.73 -12.34 -4.55
CA ASN A 41 -1.51 -11.97 -3.82
C ASN A 41 -0.95 -13.16 -3.04
N PRO A 42 0.39 -13.25 -2.92
CA PRO A 42 1.00 -14.01 -1.84
C PRO A 42 0.46 -13.58 -0.48
N ALA A 43 0.37 -14.50 0.46
CA ALA A 43 -0.07 -14.23 1.82
C ALA A 43 1.09 -14.36 2.81
N PHE A 44 1.12 -13.50 3.81
CA PHE A 44 2.03 -13.69 4.94
C PHE A 44 1.53 -14.81 5.84
N ASP A 45 2.42 -15.71 6.23
CA ASP A 45 2.10 -16.78 7.18
C ASP A 45 2.24 -16.25 8.62
N TYR A 46 1.12 -15.88 9.20
CA TYR A 46 1.05 -15.41 10.58
C TYR A 46 0.91 -16.56 11.60
N THR A 47 1.04 -17.81 11.19
CA THR A 47 0.97 -18.96 12.11
C THR A 47 2.19 -19.01 13.04
N THR A 48 3.28 -18.41 12.66
CA THR A 48 4.44 -18.11 13.53
C THR A 48 4.16 -16.86 14.37
N GLU A 49 3.22 -16.99 15.30
CA GLU A 49 2.65 -15.87 16.10
C GLU A 49 3.67 -14.99 16.84
N ARG A 50 4.91 -15.44 16.98
CA ARG A 50 5.94 -14.70 17.73
C ARG A 50 6.67 -13.65 16.90
N THR A 51 6.89 -13.90 15.61
CA THR A 51 7.75 -13.05 14.79
C THR A 51 7.10 -11.69 14.45
N TYR A 52 5.81 -11.69 14.11
CA TYR A 52 5.14 -10.44 13.71
C TYR A 52 5.00 -9.41 14.86
N PRO A 53 4.53 -9.77 16.06
CA PRO A 53 4.52 -8.86 17.20
C PRO A 53 5.92 -8.43 17.65
N GLU A 54 6.92 -9.29 17.51
CA GLU A 54 8.31 -8.96 17.84
C GLU A 54 8.88 -7.93 16.87
N ASN A 55 8.65 -8.10 15.58
CA ASN A 55 9.05 -7.12 14.55
C ASN A 55 8.39 -5.76 14.76
N ILE A 56 7.07 -5.72 15.05
CA ILE A 56 6.38 -4.46 15.35
C ILE A 56 7.02 -3.79 16.56
N ARG A 57 7.33 -4.56 17.62
CA ARG A 57 7.97 -4.00 18.81
C ARG A 57 9.35 -3.44 18.50
N ALA A 58 10.18 -4.17 17.77
CA ALA A 58 11.50 -3.71 17.37
C ALA A 58 11.42 -2.41 16.56
N VAL A 59 10.52 -2.36 15.57
CA VAL A 59 10.29 -1.14 14.77
C VAL A 59 9.79 0.02 15.63
N GLN A 60 8.93 -0.23 16.62
CA GLN A 60 8.48 0.81 17.56
C GLN A 60 9.61 1.32 18.44
N GLU A 61 10.43 0.44 18.99
CA GLU A 61 11.59 0.78 19.81
C GLU A 61 12.61 1.62 19.02
N ASP A 62 12.92 1.21 17.78
CA ASP A 62 13.81 1.95 16.88
C ASP A 62 13.27 3.35 16.54
N ASN A 63 11.96 3.51 16.53
CA ASN A 63 11.28 4.81 16.33
C ASN A 63 11.04 5.58 17.65
N GLY A 64 11.54 5.11 18.78
CA GLY A 64 11.36 5.74 20.09
C GLY A 64 9.92 5.69 20.62
N LEU A 65 9.11 4.74 20.13
CA LEU A 65 7.72 4.57 20.54
C LEU A 65 7.63 3.51 21.65
N ASN A 66 7.04 3.89 22.79
CA ASN A 66 6.83 2.99 23.94
C ASN A 66 5.39 2.49 24.03
N GLU A 67 4.69 2.37 22.92
CA GLU A 67 3.31 1.92 22.92
C GLU A 67 3.19 0.40 23.04
N LYS A 68 2.12 -0.04 23.71
CA LYS A 68 1.81 -1.47 23.82
C LYS A 68 1.11 -1.94 22.54
N ILE A 69 1.68 -2.95 21.90
CA ILE A 69 1.06 -3.61 20.75
C ILE A 69 -0.23 -4.31 21.21
N LYS A 70 -1.32 -4.07 20.51
CA LYS A 70 -2.55 -4.85 20.69
C LYS A 70 -2.31 -6.26 20.15
N ARG A 71 -2.46 -7.27 21.01
CA ARG A 71 -2.41 -8.67 20.58
C ARG A 71 -3.45 -8.92 19.46
N ASN A 72 -3.08 -9.63 18.44
CA ASN A 72 -3.90 -9.98 17.27
C ASN A 72 -4.32 -8.80 16.37
N SER A 73 -3.54 -7.73 16.30
CA SER A 73 -3.78 -6.66 15.35
C SER A 73 -2.88 -6.84 14.12
N ASN A 74 -3.49 -6.98 12.95
CA ASN A 74 -2.80 -6.93 11.64
C ASN A 74 -2.76 -5.48 11.09
N ILE A 75 -2.83 -4.48 11.99
CA ILE A 75 -2.85 -3.06 11.64
C ILE A 75 -1.49 -2.46 11.99
N ILE A 76 -0.92 -1.77 11.01
CA ILE A 76 0.30 -0.98 11.17
C ILE A 76 -0.10 0.48 11.00
N ASP A 77 0.01 1.26 12.08
CA ASP A 77 -0.25 2.68 12.06
C ASP A 77 1.05 3.46 11.79
N ILE A 78 1.03 4.31 10.76
CA ILE A 78 2.16 5.18 10.43
C ILE A 78 1.71 6.62 10.55
N MET A 79 2.30 7.33 11.50
CA MET A 79 2.02 8.74 11.73
C MET A 79 3.01 9.62 10.96
N MET A 80 2.47 10.48 10.12
CA MET A 80 3.24 11.50 9.38
C MET A 80 2.50 12.83 9.42
N GLU A 81 3.22 13.94 9.54
CA GLU A 81 2.65 15.27 9.52
C GLU A 81 1.98 15.62 8.16
N THR A 82 1.10 16.61 8.19
CA THR A 82 0.47 17.11 6.95
C THR A 82 1.53 17.81 6.10
N GLY A 83 1.51 17.56 4.78
CA GLY A 83 2.46 18.16 3.85
C GLY A 83 3.81 17.43 3.71
N THR A 84 4.05 16.36 4.46
CA THR A 84 5.32 15.60 4.43
C THR A 84 5.40 14.53 3.34
N GLY A 85 4.42 14.48 2.43
CA GLY A 85 4.44 13.56 1.29
C GLY A 85 3.86 12.17 1.57
N LYS A 86 2.82 12.08 2.42
CA LYS A 86 2.14 10.80 2.71
C LYS A 86 1.80 9.98 1.46
N THR A 87 1.28 10.63 0.41
CA THR A 87 0.92 9.98 -0.86
C THR A 87 2.13 9.34 -1.53
N TYR A 88 3.25 10.03 -1.56
CA TYR A 88 4.51 9.49 -2.04
C TYR A 88 4.96 8.29 -1.20
N THR A 89 4.94 8.43 0.12
CA THR A 89 5.40 7.41 1.06
C THR A 89 4.62 6.11 0.92
N TYR A 90 3.27 6.14 0.98
CA TYR A 90 2.52 4.89 0.81
C TYR A 90 2.61 4.32 -0.61
N THR A 91 2.78 5.16 -1.63
CA THR A 91 3.02 4.69 -3.00
C THR A 91 4.36 3.96 -3.09
N LYS A 92 5.42 4.52 -2.49
CA LYS A 92 6.73 3.85 -2.41
C LYS A 92 6.64 2.55 -1.62
N THR A 93 5.90 2.53 -0.50
CA THR A 93 5.64 1.29 0.28
C THR A 93 4.97 0.20 -0.56
N ILE A 94 3.99 0.56 -1.42
CA ILE A 94 3.36 -0.38 -2.36
C ILE A 94 4.42 -1.03 -3.29
N PHE A 95 5.32 -0.25 -3.85
CA PHE A 95 6.38 -0.77 -4.71
C PHE A 95 7.38 -1.63 -3.94
N GLU A 96 7.76 -1.22 -2.74
CA GLU A 96 8.67 -2.02 -1.90
C GLU A 96 8.02 -3.33 -1.44
N LEU A 97 6.73 -3.35 -1.09
CA LEU A 97 5.99 -4.58 -0.80
C LEU A 97 5.93 -5.52 -2.02
N ASN A 98 5.76 -4.95 -3.21
CA ASN A 98 5.82 -5.74 -4.43
C ASN A 98 7.22 -6.32 -4.69
N LYS A 99 8.25 -5.49 -4.52
CA LYS A 99 9.64 -5.88 -4.75
C LYS A 99 10.11 -6.97 -3.79
N ASN A 100 9.79 -6.83 -2.50
CA ASN A 100 10.29 -7.72 -1.44
C ASN A 100 9.43 -8.98 -1.28
N PHE A 101 8.12 -8.88 -1.50
CA PHE A 101 7.17 -9.95 -1.13
C PHE A 101 6.28 -10.40 -2.30
N GLY A 102 6.39 -9.80 -3.48
CA GLY A 102 5.57 -10.16 -4.64
C GLY A 102 4.11 -9.73 -4.55
N ILE A 103 3.73 -8.92 -3.56
CA ILE A 103 2.36 -8.42 -3.43
C ILE A 103 2.08 -7.43 -4.57
N PHE A 104 1.00 -7.61 -5.31
CA PHE A 104 0.71 -6.80 -6.49
C PHE A 104 -0.69 -6.17 -6.50
N LYS A 105 -1.59 -6.58 -5.61
CA LYS A 105 -2.92 -5.99 -5.45
C LYS A 105 -3.03 -5.24 -4.14
N PHE A 106 -3.38 -3.97 -4.22
CA PHE A 106 -3.50 -3.06 -3.08
C PHE A 106 -4.83 -2.31 -3.13
N ILE A 107 -5.38 -1.99 -1.96
CA ILE A 107 -6.57 -1.16 -1.84
C ILE A 107 -6.20 0.08 -1.04
N VAL A 108 -6.38 1.26 -1.64
CA VAL A 108 -6.16 2.55 -0.99
C VAL A 108 -7.52 3.17 -0.65
N VAL A 109 -7.75 3.39 0.63
CA VAL A 109 -8.97 4.01 1.14
C VAL A 109 -8.65 5.40 1.66
N VAL A 110 -9.39 6.39 1.23
CA VAL A 110 -9.19 7.79 1.62
C VAL A 110 -10.48 8.40 2.18
N PRO A 111 -10.39 9.28 3.19
CA PRO A 111 -11.57 9.71 3.95
C PRO A 111 -12.43 10.77 3.23
N THR A 112 -11.88 11.51 2.26
CA THR A 112 -12.59 12.60 1.59
C THR A 112 -12.41 12.59 0.08
N LEU A 113 -13.35 13.21 -0.64
CA LEU A 113 -13.27 13.36 -2.09
C LEU A 113 -12.09 14.22 -2.53
N SER A 114 -11.74 15.24 -1.75
CA SER A 114 -10.57 16.09 -2.05
C SER A 114 -9.26 15.30 -1.97
N ILE A 115 -9.09 14.47 -0.93
CA ILE A 115 -7.92 13.59 -0.80
C ILE A 115 -7.93 12.55 -1.93
N LYS A 116 -9.11 12.00 -2.28
CA LYS A 116 -9.26 11.09 -3.41
C LYS A 116 -8.78 11.73 -4.72
N ALA A 117 -9.24 12.94 -5.02
CA ALA A 117 -8.83 13.66 -6.21
C ALA A 117 -7.31 13.88 -6.25
N GLY A 118 -6.72 14.41 -5.20
CA GLY A 118 -5.27 14.63 -5.11
C GLY A 118 -4.46 13.32 -5.21
N THR A 119 -4.96 12.23 -4.64
CA THR A 119 -4.35 10.89 -4.79
C THR A 119 -4.37 10.41 -6.23
N ILE A 120 -5.51 10.55 -6.91
CA ILE A 120 -5.67 10.15 -8.32
C ILE A 120 -4.75 10.99 -9.21
N ASP A 121 -4.73 12.31 -9.01
CA ASP A 121 -3.88 13.24 -9.77
C ASP A 121 -2.41 12.89 -9.60
N PHE A 122 -1.97 12.61 -8.37
CA PHE A 122 -0.61 12.17 -8.09
C PHE A 122 -0.29 10.86 -8.84
N LEU A 123 -1.10 9.81 -8.68
CA LEU A 123 -0.83 8.49 -9.25
C LEU A 123 -0.95 8.44 -10.77
N LYS A 124 -1.72 9.36 -11.38
CA LYS A 124 -1.87 9.47 -12.84
C LYS A 124 -0.86 10.43 -13.49
N SER A 125 -0.19 11.28 -12.72
CA SER A 125 0.77 12.24 -13.28
C SER A 125 1.94 11.52 -13.96
N ASP A 126 2.35 12.02 -15.11
CA ASP A 126 3.49 11.46 -15.86
C ASP A 126 4.75 11.48 -15.01
N SER A 127 5.01 12.59 -14.29
CA SER A 127 6.18 12.72 -13.42
C SER A 127 6.23 11.66 -12.32
N SER A 128 5.09 11.33 -11.69
CA SER A 128 5.02 10.26 -10.68
C SER A 128 5.24 8.88 -11.31
N ARG A 129 4.59 8.63 -12.44
CA ARG A 129 4.70 7.35 -13.15
C ARG A 129 6.11 7.09 -13.66
N GLU A 130 6.74 8.07 -14.24
CA GLU A 130 8.13 7.99 -14.71
C GLU A 130 9.09 7.77 -13.54
N HIS A 131 8.95 8.55 -12.45
CA HIS A 131 9.78 8.43 -11.26
C HIS A 131 9.76 7.00 -10.68
N PHE A 132 8.58 6.42 -10.47
CA PHE A 132 8.48 5.06 -9.94
C PHE A 132 8.86 4.00 -10.95
N LYS A 133 8.58 4.21 -12.24
CA LYS A 133 9.03 3.31 -13.32
C LYS A 133 10.56 3.25 -13.42
N GLU A 134 11.24 4.38 -13.32
CA GLU A 134 12.71 4.43 -13.28
C GLU A 134 13.27 3.67 -12.07
N GLN A 135 12.60 3.77 -10.91
CA GLN A 135 13.07 3.18 -9.66
C GLN A 135 12.80 1.67 -9.56
N TYR A 136 11.66 1.22 -10.07
CA TYR A 136 11.17 -0.15 -9.84
C TYR A 136 10.96 -0.96 -11.13
N GLY A 137 11.06 -0.35 -12.29
CA GLY A 137 10.79 -1.00 -13.59
C GLY A 137 9.31 -1.34 -13.81
N LYS A 138 8.41 -0.87 -12.94
CA LYS A 138 6.99 -1.22 -12.90
C LYS A 138 6.10 0.02 -12.85
N THR A 139 4.84 -0.15 -13.24
CA THR A 139 3.81 0.90 -13.19
C THR A 139 2.57 0.40 -12.45
N LEU A 140 1.83 1.34 -11.83
CA LEU A 140 0.56 1.05 -11.18
C LEU A 140 -0.60 1.13 -12.16
N HIS A 141 -1.49 0.15 -12.13
CA HIS A 141 -2.78 0.17 -12.79
C HIS A 141 -3.87 0.57 -11.79
N LEU A 142 -4.60 1.65 -12.08
CA LEU A 142 -5.58 2.20 -11.16
C LEU A 142 -7.00 1.77 -11.50
N HIS A 143 -7.67 1.16 -10.54
CA HIS A 143 -9.11 0.84 -10.58
C HIS A 143 -9.83 1.79 -9.61
N ILE A 144 -10.51 2.81 -10.13
CA ILE A 144 -11.09 3.88 -9.33
C ILE A 144 -12.55 3.56 -9.05
N VAL A 145 -12.90 3.37 -7.78
CA VAL A 145 -14.29 3.21 -7.36
C VAL A 145 -14.91 4.58 -7.17
N GLU A 146 -15.92 4.91 -7.97
CA GLU A 146 -16.71 6.13 -7.81
C GLU A 146 -17.81 5.94 -6.79
N SER A 147 -18.05 6.94 -5.93
CA SER A 147 -19.18 6.94 -5.04
C SER A 147 -20.47 7.08 -5.84
N GLN A 148 -21.31 6.06 -5.84
CA GLN A 148 -22.62 6.15 -6.48
C GLN A 148 -23.53 7.06 -5.65
N LYS A 149 -24.04 8.12 -6.24
CA LYS A 149 -25.19 8.87 -5.69
C LYS A 149 -26.39 7.93 -5.70
N ASN A 150 -26.83 7.54 -4.51
CA ASN A 150 -28.07 6.81 -4.17
C ASN A 150 -28.99 6.42 -5.33
N ASN A 151 -28.72 5.33 -6.01
CA ASN A 151 -29.74 4.63 -6.77
C ASN A 151 -30.45 3.67 -5.81
N LYS A 152 -31.74 3.92 -5.57
CA LYS A 152 -32.64 3.16 -4.68
C LYS A 152 -32.90 1.71 -5.14
N SER A 153 -32.10 1.14 -6.01
CA SER A 153 -32.24 -0.25 -6.41
C SER A 153 -31.52 -1.16 -5.40
N LYS A 154 -32.30 -1.98 -4.72
CA LYS A 154 -31.89 -2.98 -3.70
C LYS A 154 -31.02 -4.14 -4.24
N LYS A 155 -30.43 -4.05 -5.40
CA LYS A 155 -29.51 -5.08 -5.91
C LYS A 155 -28.10 -4.70 -5.53
N SER A 156 -27.46 -5.54 -4.71
CA SER A 156 -26.02 -5.50 -4.43
C SER A 156 -25.26 -5.68 -5.76
N TYR A 157 -24.77 -4.59 -6.31
CA TYR A 157 -24.01 -4.58 -7.54
C TYR A 157 -22.56 -4.21 -7.22
N LEU A 158 -21.65 -5.09 -7.56
CA LEU A 158 -20.22 -4.79 -7.47
C LEU A 158 -19.86 -3.75 -8.54
N PRO A 159 -19.26 -2.61 -8.16
CA PRO A 159 -18.80 -1.62 -9.14
C PRO A 159 -17.88 -2.25 -10.19
N PRO A 160 -17.99 -1.87 -11.48
CA PRO A 160 -17.13 -2.43 -12.54
C PRO A 160 -15.65 -2.33 -12.26
N ALA A 161 -15.22 -1.25 -11.58
CA ALA A 161 -13.83 -1.07 -11.16
C ALA A 161 -13.36 -2.18 -10.20
N VAL A 162 -14.23 -2.65 -9.29
CA VAL A 162 -13.92 -3.75 -8.36
C VAL A 162 -13.79 -5.07 -9.12
N THR A 163 -14.73 -5.36 -10.03
CA THR A 163 -14.66 -6.56 -10.89
C THR A 163 -13.39 -6.55 -11.73
N SER A 164 -13.07 -5.41 -12.33
CA SER A 164 -11.84 -5.26 -13.13
C SER A 164 -10.58 -5.46 -12.26
N PHE A 165 -10.55 -4.91 -11.03
CA PHE A 165 -9.44 -5.09 -10.10
C PHE A 165 -9.27 -6.56 -9.67
N VAL A 166 -10.37 -7.26 -9.36
CA VAL A 166 -10.30 -8.68 -8.96
C VAL A 166 -9.74 -9.54 -10.09
N ASN A 167 -10.15 -9.28 -11.34
CA ASN A 167 -9.74 -10.05 -12.51
C ASN A 167 -8.42 -9.59 -13.13
N ALA A 168 -7.84 -8.49 -12.67
CA ALA A 168 -6.54 -8.03 -13.15
C ALA A 168 -5.45 -9.03 -12.74
N GLY A 169 -4.59 -9.39 -13.69
CA GLY A 169 -3.39 -10.20 -13.43
C GLY A 169 -2.19 -9.35 -12.97
N ASN A 170 -1.14 -10.06 -12.54
CA ASN A 170 0.16 -9.47 -12.20
C ASN A 170 0.93 -9.09 -13.48
#